data_552fc6bfb72af37ba3e8315fea9b2b69
#
_entry.id   552fc6bfb72af37ba3e8315fea9b2b69
#
_cell.length_a   1.000
_cell.length_b   1.000
_cell.length_c   1.000
_cell.angle_alpha   90.00
_cell.angle_beta   90.00
_cell.angle_gamma   90.00
#
_symmetry.space_group_name_H-M   'P 1'
#
loop_
_entity.id
_entity.type
_entity.pdbx_description
1 polymer ?
#
loop_
_entity_poly.entity_id
_entity_poly.type
_entity_poly.pdbx_seq_one_letter_code
_entity_poly.pdbx_strand_id
1 'polypeptide(L)'
;RNCIIVDVKMNKDNLKYNRILLKLSGEVLGNRETGECIDPTRLAFMAGQVKKIHALGVQVGIVLGGGNIFRGLTGAGKGVNRVTGDSMGMLATIINGLAMMNALEAIGVPTRVMTAIDIDKLAEPFIQRKALRHFEKGRVVVFAGGTGNPYFSTDTAAALRASEIGADALLKATKVDGIYTADPKKDPNAQRYGSLKYEVALEKRLKVMDSAAFALCMDNGIPIIVFDFFDGDALERVVMGEEVGTLVSDK
;
A
#
# COMPACT_ATOMS: atom_id res chain seq x y z
N ARG A 1 -0.70 28.54 -35.18
CA ARG A 1 -0.39 28.61 -33.72
C ARG A 1 0.28 27.29 -33.34
N ASN A 2 1.62 27.33 -33.26
CA ASN A 2 2.43 26.18 -32.85
C ASN A 2 2.24 26.00 -31.35
N CYS A 3 1.56 24.92 -30.95
CA CYS A 3 1.60 24.42 -29.58
C CYS A 3 2.96 23.75 -29.39
N ILE A 4 3.85 24.37 -28.64
CA ILE A 4 5.09 23.76 -28.19
C ILE A 4 4.67 22.77 -27.11
N ILE A 5 4.63 21.48 -27.49
CA ILE A 5 4.58 20.38 -26.52
C ILE A 5 5.97 20.35 -25.91
N VAL A 6 6.11 20.91 -24.71
CA VAL A 6 7.31 20.72 -23.89
C VAL A 6 7.24 19.28 -23.39
N ASP A 7 7.92 18.40 -24.11
CA ASP A 7 8.22 17.04 -23.64
C ASP A 7 9.18 17.18 -22.44
N VAL A 8 8.62 17.36 -21.24
CA VAL A 8 9.39 17.23 -20.01
C VAL A 8 9.72 15.74 -19.87
N LYS A 9 10.83 15.31 -20.47
CA LYS A 9 11.51 14.09 -20.09
C LYS A 9 11.91 14.27 -18.63
N MET A 10 11.00 13.91 -17.71
CA MET A 10 11.34 13.82 -16.30
C MET A 10 12.38 12.72 -16.14
N ASN A 11 13.52 13.10 -15.60
CA ASN A 11 14.76 12.34 -15.60
C ASN A 11 14.60 11.19 -14.58
N LYS A 12 14.66 9.94 -15.03
CA LYS A 12 14.70 8.74 -14.17
C LYS A 12 15.87 8.75 -13.17
N ASP A 13 16.87 9.58 -13.44
CA ASP A 13 18.12 9.65 -12.66
C ASP A 13 17.92 10.23 -11.24
N ASN A 14 16.75 10.79 -10.93
CA ASN A 14 16.46 11.41 -9.64
C ASN A 14 15.57 10.55 -8.71
N LEU A 15 15.18 9.34 -9.11
CA LEU A 15 14.37 8.48 -8.25
C LEU A 15 15.23 7.82 -7.17
N LYS A 16 14.84 7.99 -5.91
CA LYS A 16 15.44 7.24 -4.80
C LYS A 16 14.94 5.79 -4.76
N TYR A 17 13.67 5.58 -5.11
CA TYR A 17 13.04 4.26 -5.10
C TYR A 17 12.50 3.93 -6.49
N ASN A 18 13.06 2.89 -7.11
CA ASN A 18 12.68 2.45 -8.46
C ASN A 18 11.55 1.42 -8.45
N ARG A 19 11.46 0.61 -7.39
CA ARG A 19 10.39 -0.35 -7.16
C ARG A 19 9.87 -0.22 -5.74
N ILE A 20 8.57 0.03 -5.61
CA ILE A 20 7.93 0.19 -4.32
C ILE A 20 6.79 -0.79 -4.13
N LEU A 21 6.50 -1.11 -2.87
CA LEU A 21 5.22 -1.66 -2.48
C LEU A 21 4.41 -0.59 -1.74
N LEU A 22 3.30 -0.19 -2.32
CA LEU A 22 2.35 0.75 -1.72
C LEU A 22 1.27 -0.03 -0.97
N LYS A 23 1.21 0.13 0.35
CA LYS A 23 0.16 -0.44 1.18
C LYS A 23 -0.89 0.60 1.51
N LEU A 24 -2.12 0.34 1.13
CA LEU A 24 -3.30 1.18 1.37
C LEU A 24 -4.28 0.47 2.31
N SER A 25 -4.79 1.19 3.31
CA SER A 25 -5.90 0.67 4.12
C SER A 25 -7.18 0.62 3.30
N GLY A 26 -7.96 -0.46 3.38
CA GLY A 26 -9.27 -0.49 2.75
C GLY A 26 -10.20 0.64 3.21
N GLU A 27 -10.03 1.13 4.44
CA GLU A 27 -10.84 2.24 4.98
C GLU A 27 -10.71 3.56 4.20
N VAL A 28 -9.63 3.72 3.44
CA VAL A 28 -9.45 4.92 2.61
C VAL A 28 -10.29 4.86 1.33
N LEU A 29 -10.70 3.64 0.90
CA LEU A 29 -11.58 3.45 -0.26
C LEU A 29 -13.05 3.75 0.05
N GLY A 30 -13.49 3.51 1.29
CA GLY A 30 -14.89 3.70 1.68
C GLY A 30 -15.18 5.14 2.12
N ASN A 31 -16.45 5.51 2.01
CA ASN A 31 -16.99 6.75 2.52
C ASN A 31 -18.00 6.45 3.63
N ARG A 32 -17.67 6.84 4.87
CA ARG A 32 -18.54 6.59 6.02
C ARG A 32 -19.80 7.46 6.04
N GLU A 33 -19.74 8.62 5.40
CA GLU A 33 -20.86 9.58 5.38
C GLU A 33 -21.95 9.12 4.41
N THR A 34 -21.55 8.60 3.24
CA THR A 34 -22.49 8.07 2.23
C THR A 34 -22.80 6.59 2.44
N GLY A 35 -22.03 5.87 3.27
CA GLY A 35 -22.16 4.43 3.47
C GLY A 35 -21.56 3.58 2.34
N GLU A 36 -20.92 4.20 1.34
CA GLU A 36 -20.29 3.48 0.23
C GLU A 36 -19.04 2.74 0.69
N CYS A 37 -19.00 1.43 0.43
CA CYS A 37 -17.81 0.62 0.68
C CYS A 37 -16.65 1.00 -0.25
N ILE A 38 -16.93 1.40 -1.49
CA ILE A 38 -15.98 1.87 -2.47
C ILE A 38 -16.51 3.18 -3.04
N ASP A 39 -15.89 4.29 -2.65
CA ASP A 39 -16.21 5.64 -3.13
C ASP A 39 -15.44 5.89 -4.45
N PRO A 40 -16.16 6.15 -5.57
CA PRO A 40 -15.52 6.36 -6.87
C PRO A 40 -14.56 7.55 -6.90
N THR A 41 -14.85 8.61 -6.14
CA THR A 41 -14.01 9.81 -6.08
C THR A 41 -12.68 9.53 -5.39
N ARG A 42 -12.72 8.82 -4.27
CA ARG A 42 -11.51 8.40 -3.55
C ARG A 42 -10.68 7.42 -4.37
N LEU A 43 -11.34 6.46 -5.02
CA LEU A 43 -10.68 5.50 -5.90
C LEU A 43 -9.99 6.20 -7.08
N ALA A 44 -10.66 7.16 -7.72
CA ALA A 44 -10.08 7.96 -8.81
C ALA A 44 -8.89 8.80 -8.34
N PHE A 45 -8.97 9.43 -7.15
CA PHE A 45 -7.87 10.15 -6.55
C PHE A 45 -6.65 9.24 -6.36
N MET A 46 -6.84 8.05 -5.76
CA MET A 46 -5.76 7.08 -5.51
C MET A 46 -5.12 6.60 -6.81
N ALA A 47 -5.93 6.28 -7.81
CA ALA A 47 -5.44 5.90 -9.13
C ALA A 47 -4.63 7.03 -9.78
N GLY A 48 -5.07 8.28 -9.61
CA GLY A 48 -4.35 9.47 -10.08
C GLY A 48 -2.97 9.62 -9.46
N GLN A 49 -2.84 9.40 -8.12
CA GLN A 49 -1.53 9.45 -7.45
C GLN A 49 -0.60 8.33 -7.94
N VAL A 50 -1.11 7.10 -8.10
CA VAL A 50 -0.33 5.99 -8.65
C VAL A 50 0.11 6.29 -10.09
N LYS A 51 -0.75 6.88 -10.92
CA LYS A 51 -0.41 7.27 -12.30
C LYS A 51 0.76 8.25 -12.34
N LYS A 52 0.82 9.25 -11.43
CA LYS A 52 1.92 10.21 -11.37
C LYS A 52 3.27 9.50 -11.23
N ILE A 53 3.42 8.66 -10.21
CA ILE A 53 4.69 7.97 -9.94
C ILE A 53 5.00 6.89 -11.00
N HIS A 54 3.98 6.22 -11.55
CA HIS A 54 4.15 5.29 -12.66
C HIS A 54 4.70 6.00 -13.91
N ALA A 55 4.25 7.22 -14.19
CA ALA A 55 4.75 8.04 -15.31
C ALA A 55 6.22 8.42 -15.14
N LEU A 56 6.71 8.53 -13.90
CA LEU A 56 8.14 8.71 -13.59
C LEU A 56 8.98 7.46 -13.85
N GLY A 57 8.34 6.31 -14.11
CA GLY A 57 8.99 5.02 -14.36
C GLY A 57 9.16 4.16 -13.11
N VAL A 58 8.53 4.50 -11.98
CA VAL A 58 8.50 3.67 -10.78
C VAL A 58 7.71 2.39 -11.03
N GLN A 59 8.26 1.25 -10.64
CA GLN A 59 7.56 -0.03 -10.63
C GLN A 59 6.71 -0.12 -9.35
N VAL A 60 5.40 -0.19 -9.50
CA VAL A 60 4.46 -0.07 -8.38
C VAL A 60 3.74 -1.39 -8.13
N GLY A 61 4.01 -2.00 -6.97
CA GLY A 61 3.17 -3.03 -6.37
C GLY A 61 2.19 -2.38 -5.39
N ILE A 62 0.94 -2.82 -5.37
CA ILE A 62 -0.10 -2.29 -4.47
C ILE A 62 -0.68 -3.43 -3.64
N VAL A 63 -0.82 -3.23 -2.34
CA VAL A 63 -1.59 -4.08 -1.43
C VAL A 63 -2.70 -3.25 -0.80
N LEU A 64 -3.94 -3.71 -0.93
CA LEU A 64 -5.14 -3.06 -0.40
C LEU A 64 -5.72 -3.87 0.76
N GLY A 65 -6.08 -3.21 1.87
CA GLY A 65 -6.86 -3.83 2.92
C GLY A 65 -8.32 -4.05 2.51
N GLY A 66 -9.03 -4.94 3.24
CA GLY A 66 -10.45 -5.25 3.02
C GLY A 66 -11.42 -4.59 4.02
N GLY A 67 -10.91 -3.75 4.93
CA GLY A 67 -11.65 -3.26 6.09
C GLY A 67 -12.81 -2.30 5.81
N ASN A 68 -12.95 -1.80 4.59
CA ASN A 68 -14.10 -1.04 4.10
C ASN A 68 -15.31 -1.96 3.81
N ILE A 69 -15.07 -3.21 3.44
CA ILE A 69 -16.09 -4.21 3.07
C ILE A 69 -16.34 -5.14 4.25
N PHE A 70 -15.28 -5.74 4.81
CA PHE A 70 -15.40 -6.68 5.91
C PHE A 70 -14.24 -6.58 6.89
N ARG A 71 -14.55 -6.63 8.20
CA ARG A 71 -13.56 -6.65 9.30
C ARG A 71 -13.70 -7.93 10.09
N GLY A 72 -12.76 -8.87 9.96
CA GLY A 72 -12.79 -10.18 10.62
C GLY A 72 -12.92 -10.11 12.14
N LEU A 73 -12.16 -9.21 12.79
CA LEU A 73 -12.20 -9.02 14.25
C LEU A 73 -13.55 -8.53 14.78
N THR A 74 -14.25 -7.66 14.03
CA THR A 74 -15.60 -7.20 14.41
C THR A 74 -16.68 -8.22 14.02
N GLY A 75 -16.42 -9.06 13.02
CA GLY A 75 -17.27 -10.18 12.62
C GLY A 75 -17.27 -11.31 13.66
N ALA A 76 -16.16 -11.57 14.34
CA ALA A 76 -16.07 -12.59 15.38
C ALA A 76 -17.05 -12.34 16.56
N GLY A 77 -17.33 -11.06 16.89
CA GLY A 77 -18.39 -10.71 17.86
C GLY A 77 -19.81 -10.91 17.36
N LYS A 78 -20.01 -11.28 16.08
CA LYS A 78 -21.32 -11.49 15.42
C LYS A 78 -21.52 -12.94 14.97
N GLY A 79 -20.83 -13.90 15.61
CA GLY A 79 -21.00 -15.34 15.32
C GLY A 79 -20.13 -15.89 14.18
N VAL A 80 -19.25 -15.08 13.59
CA VAL A 80 -18.28 -15.55 12.59
C VAL A 80 -16.97 -15.93 13.29
N ASN A 81 -16.50 -17.17 13.08
CA ASN A 81 -15.21 -17.58 13.63
C ASN A 81 -14.03 -16.86 12.95
N ARG A 82 -12.86 -16.83 13.58
CA ARG A 82 -11.70 -16.08 13.13
C ARG A 82 -11.24 -16.48 11.72
N VAL A 83 -11.14 -17.78 11.44
CA VAL A 83 -10.65 -18.30 10.16
C VAL A 83 -11.57 -17.88 9.00
N THR A 84 -12.89 -18.07 9.20
CA THR A 84 -13.89 -17.64 8.23
C THR A 84 -13.86 -16.12 8.04
N GLY A 85 -13.75 -15.35 9.13
CA GLY A 85 -13.66 -13.89 9.08
C GLY A 85 -12.43 -13.40 8.31
N ASP A 86 -11.28 -14.03 8.53
CA ASP A 86 -10.06 -13.70 7.79
C ASP A 86 -10.19 -14.07 6.30
N SER A 87 -10.85 -15.21 5.97
CA SER A 87 -11.15 -15.60 4.59
C SER A 87 -12.07 -14.57 3.89
N MET A 88 -13.12 -14.10 4.58
CA MET A 88 -13.98 -13.02 4.08
C MET A 88 -13.20 -11.73 3.88
N GLY A 89 -12.27 -11.40 4.78
CA GLY A 89 -11.35 -10.27 4.64
C GLY A 89 -10.44 -10.40 3.42
N MET A 90 -9.91 -11.59 3.14
CA MET A 90 -9.12 -11.86 1.94
C MET A 90 -9.93 -11.65 0.65
N LEU A 91 -11.17 -12.14 0.60
CA LEU A 91 -12.11 -11.88 -0.53
C LEU A 91 -12.39 -10.38 -0.68
N ALA A 92 -12.58 -9.65 0.41
CA ALA A 92 -12.77 -8.20 0.39
C ALA A 92 -11.58 -7.47 -0.23
N THR A 93 -10.34 -7.92 0.01
CA THR A 93 -9.14 -7.36 -0.65
C THR A 93 -9.14 -7.59 -2.16
N ILE A 94 -9.70 -8.71 -2.62
CA ILE A 94 -9.81 -9.01 -4.06
C ILE A 94 -10.80 -8.07 -4.72
N ILE A 95 -11.96 -7.83 -4.10
CA ILE A 95 -12.94 -6.85 -4.60
C ILE A 95 -12.28 -5.47 -4.73
N ASN A 96 -11.56 -5.01 -3.70
CA ASN A 96 -10.83 -3.75 -3.76
C ASN A 96 -9.73 -3.74 -4.83
N GLY A 97 -9.04 -4.88 -5.02
CA GLY A 97 -8.01 -5.03 -6.05
C GLY A 97 -8.57 -4.89 -7.46
N LEU A 98 -9.71 -5.50 -7.74
CA LEU A 98 -10.40 -5.39 -9.03
C LEU A 98 -10.89 -3.95 -9.28
N ALA A 99 -11.42 -3.28 -8.25
CA ALA A 99 -11.83 -1.89 -8.34
C ALA A 99 -10.65 -0.96 -8.65
N MET A 100 -9.50 -1.15 -7.98
CA MET A 100 -8.28 -0.38 -8.23
C MET A 100 -7.73 -0.63 -9.64
N MET A 101 -7.69 -1.87 -10.10
CA MET A 101 -7.29 -2.21 -11.47
C MET A 101 -8.16 -1.47 -12.48
N ASN A 102 -9.48 -1.55 -12.34
CA ASN A 102 -10.42 -0.87 -13.24
C ASN A 102 -10.18 0.65 -13.26
N ALA A 103 -9.97 1.27 -12.10
CA ALA A 103 -9.72 2.72 -12.01
C ALA A 103 -8.38 3.11 -12.67
N LEU A 104 -7.33 2.32 -12.51
CA LEU A 104 -6.02 2.55 -13.13
C LEU A 104 -6.08 2.37 -14.65
N GLU A 105 -6.72 1.30 -15.13
CA GLU A 105 -6.85 1.04 -16.56
C GLU A 105 -7.73 2.10 -17.26
N ALA A 106 -8.77 2.60 -16.59
CA ALA A 106 -9.62 3.69 -17.10
C ALA A 106 -8.85 4.99 -17.37
N ILE A 107 -7.75 5.21 -16.64
CA ILE A 107 -6.87 6.38 -16.85
C ILE A 107 -5.59 6.05 -17.64
N GLY A 108 -5.54 4.87 -18.28
CA GLY A 108 -4.45 4.46 -19.17
C GLY A 108 -3.23 3.87 -18.48
N VAL A 109 -3.33 3.40 -17.23
CA VAL A 109 -2.25 2.71 -16.51
C VAL A 109 -2.45 1.19 -16.60
N PRO A 110 -1.63 0.45 -17.38
CA PRO A 110 -1.78 -0.99 -17.50
C PRO A 110 -1.60 -1.68 -16.16
N THR A 111 -2.58 -2.44 -15.71
CA THR A 111 -2.59 -3.03 -14.36
C THR A 111 -2.92 -4.51 -14.40
N ARG A 112 -2.42 -5.29 -13.44
CA ARG A 112 -2.79 -6.69 -13.21
C ARG A 112 -3.09 -6.94 -11.75
N VAL A 113 -4.11 -7.75 -11.49
CA VAL A 113 -4.41 -8.26 -10.15
C VAL A 113 -3.84 -9.67 -10.04
N MET A 114 -3.05 -9.89 -9.00
CA MET A 114 -2.54 -11.21 -8.63
C MET A 114 -3.01 -11.57 -7.23
N THR A 115 -3.46 -12.80 -7.04
CA THR A 115 -4.06 -13.24 -5.78
C THR A 115 -3.27 -14.34 -5.11
N ALA A 116 -3.28 -14.34 -3.77
CA ALA A 116 -2.70 -15.41 -2.94
C ALA A 116 -3.63 -16.63 -2.78
N ILE A 117 -4.90 -16.49 -3.16
CA ILE A 117 -5.89 -17.58 -3.21
C ILE A 117 -6.36 -17.76 -4.65
N ASP A 118 -6.59 -18.99 -5.08
CA ASP A 118 -6.94 -19.30 -6.46
C ASP A 118 -8.33 -18.82 -6.82
N ILE A 119 -8.42 -17.87 -7.74
CA ILE A 119 -9.65 -17.36 -8.37
C ILE A 119 -9.38 -17.14 -9.86
N ASP A 120 -9.02 -18.17 -10.57
CA ASP A 120 -8.44 -18.16 -11.92
C ASP A 120 -9.25 -17.37 -12.96
N LYS A 121 -10.59 -17.30 -12.80
CA LYS A 121 -11.45 -16.55 -13.73
C LYS A 121 -11.41 -15.03 -13.54
N LEU A 122 -10.91 -14.55 -12.39
CA LEU A 122 -10.97 -13.13 -12.01
C LEU A 122 -9.60 -12.47 -11.91
N ALA A 123 -8.60 -13.22 -11.48
CA ALA A 123 -7.25 -12.69 -11.25
C ALA A 123 -6.19 -13.79 -11.41
N GLU A 124 -4.97 -13.38 -11.70
CA GLU A 124 -3.85 -14.30 -11.84
C GLU A 124 -3.40 -14.84 -10.48
N PRO A 125 -3.10 -16.15 -10.33
CA PRO A 125 -2.44 -16.63 -9.12
C PRO A 125 -1.07 -15.98 -8.97
N PHE A 126 -0.72 -15.63 -7.73
CA PHE A 126 0.57 -15.01 -7.45
C PHE A 126 1.71 -15.97 -7.69
N ILE A 127 2.57 -15.63 -8.64
CA ILE A 127 3.86 -16.27 -8.89
C ILE A 127 4.88 -15.14 -9.01
N GLN A 128 5.89 -15.13 -8.15
CA GLN A 128 6.91 -14.07 -8.10
C GLN A 128 7.46 -13.69 -9.48
N ARG A 129 7.88 -14.66 -10.26
CA ARG A 129 8.45 -14.42 -11.60
C ARG A 129 7.46 -13.77 -12.58
N LYS A 130 6.16 -14.09 -12.44
CA LYS A 130 5.12 -13.41 -13.24
C LYS A 130 4.95 -11.96 -12.81
N ALA A 131 4.97 -11.68 -11.49
CA ALA A 131 4.91 -10.32 -10.97
C ALA A 131 6.09 -9.47 -11.48
N LEU A 132 7.32 -9.99 -11.40
CA LEU A 132 8.50 -9.32 -11.94
C LEU A 132 8.38 -9.06 -13.44
N ARG A 133 7.86 -10.03 -14.22
CA ARG A 133 7.61 -9.84 -15.65
C ARG A 133 6.55 -8.78 -15.94
N HIS A 134 5.56 -8.59 -15.06
CA HIS A 134 4.61 -7.49 -15.19
C HIS A 134 5.29 -6.13 -15.00
N PHE A 135 6.15 -5.98 -14.00
CA PHE A 135 6.93 -4.76 -13.79
C PHE A 135 7.85 -4.43 -14.97
N GLU A 136 8.54 -5.43 -15.54
CA GLU A 136 9.35 -5.26 -16.74
C GLU A 136 8.55 -4.76 -17.96
N LYS A 137 7.26 -5.13 -18.03
CA LYS A 137 6.33 -4.67 -19.05
C LYS A 137 5.67 -3.32 -18.71
N GLY A 138 6.13 -2.61 -17.69
CA GLY A 138 5.56 -1.33 -17.28
C GLY A 138 4.14 -1.43 -16.72
N ARG A 139 3.77 -2.53 -16.09
CA ARG A 139 2.46 -2.72 -15.48
C ARG A 139 2.51 -2.48 -13.98
N VAL A 140 1.46 -1.87 -13.45
CA VAL A 140 1.18 -1.88 -12.01
C VAL A 140 0.65 -3.25 -11.63
N VAL A 141 1.07 -3.78 -10.48
CA VAL A 141 0.58 -5.07 -9.96
C VAL A 141 -0.14 -4.85 -8.63
N VAL A 142 -1.41 -5.23 -8.58
CA VAL A 142 -2.20 -5.23 -7.35
C VAL A 142 -2.18 -6.63 -6.76
N PHE A 143 -1.63 -6.78 -5.56
CA PHE A 143 -1.58 -8.02 -4.82
C PHE A 143 -2.76 -8.11 -3.87
N ALA A 144 -3.62 -9.10 -4.08
CA ALA A 144 -4.85 -9.32 -3.33
C ALA A 144 -4.88 -10.71 -2.66
N GLY A 145 -5.88 -10.98 -1.83
CA GLY A 145 -5.98 -12.25 -1.10
C GLY A 145 -5.07 -12.33 0.12
N GLY A 146 -4.47 -11.21 0.56
CA GLY A 146 -3.59 -11.17 1.70
C GLY A 146 -2.35 -12.05 1.53
N THR A 147 -2.03 -12.87 2.55
CA THR A 147 -0.99 -13.92 2.47
C THR A 147 -1.53 -15.25 1.92
N GLY A 148 -2.83 -15.36 1.69
CA GLY A 148 -3.51 -16.62 1.41
C GLY A 148 -3.84 -17.44 2.66
N ASN A 149 -3.41 -16.99 3.84
CA ASN A 149 -3.57 -17.69 5.10
C ASN A 149 -4.31 -16.83 6.14
N PRO A 150 -5.19 -17.42 6.97
CA PRO A 150 -5.79 -16.71 8.09
C PRO A 150 -4.73 -16.31 9.12
N TYR A 151 -5.12 -15.46 10.08
CA TYR A 151 -4.30 -14.92 11.17
C TYR A 151 -3.29 -13.84 10.78
N PHE A 152 -3.02 -13.61 9.51
CA PHE A 152 -2.13 -12.57 9.02
C PHE A 152 -2.89 -11.32 8.60
N SER A 153 -2.31 -10.16 8.91
CA SER A 153 -2.86 -8.88 8.50
C SER A 153 -2.49 -8.50 7.07
N THR A 154 -3.10 -7.44 6.57
CA THR A 154 -2.71 -6.84 5.29
C THR A 154 -1.32 -6.18 5.37
N ASP A 155 -0.87 -5.75 6.55
CA ASP A 155 0.49 -5.22 6.75
C ASP A 155 1.52 -6.35 6.59
N THR A 156 1.24 -7.55 7.15
CA THR A 156 2.08 -8.74 6.93
C THR A 156 2.12 -9.14 5.46
N ALA A 157 0.97 -9.12 4.77
CA ALA A 157 0.93 -9.40 3.34
C ALA A 157 1.76 -8.40 2.54
N ALA A 158 1.71 -7.10 2.89
CA ALA A 158 2.50 -6.07 2.23
C ALA A 158 4.01 -6.28 2.43
N ALA A 159 4.46 -6.59 3.65
CA ALA A 159 5.86 -6.90 3.95
C ALA A 159 6.35 -8.13 3.19
N LEU A 160 5.54 -9.20 3.13
CA LEU A 160 5.84 -10.42 2.37
C LEU A 160 5.99 -10.10 0.88
N ARG A 161 5.03 -9.40 0.28
CA ARG A 161 5.11 -9.05 -1.16
C ARG A 161 6.26 -8.11 -1.45
N ALA A 162 6.56 -7.15 -0.56
CA ALA A 162 7.71 -6.26 -0.72
C ALA A 162 9.02 -7.06 -0.79
N SER A 163 9.19 -8.05 0.09
CA SER A 163 10.36 -8.94 0.11
C SER A 163 10.45 -9.78 -1.16
N GLU A 164 9.35 -10.41 -1.58
CA GLU A 164 9.30 -11.31 -2.73
C GLU A 164 9.57 -10.59 -4.07
N ILE A 165 9.11 -9.34 -4.20
CA ILE A 165 9.34 -8.58 -5.43
C ILE A 165 10.65 -7.79 -5.41
N GLY A 166 11.41 -7.79 -4.31
CA GLY A 166 12.60 -6.98 -4.15
C GLY A 166 12.29 -5.48 -4.22
N ALA A 167 11.32 -5.02 -3.42
CA ALA A 167 10.98 -3.60 -3.36
C ALA A 167 12.07 -2.82 -2.63
N ASP A 168 12.40 -1.62 -3.12
CA ASP A 168 13.35 -0.71 -2.50
C ASP A 168 12.80 -0.12 -1.19
N ALA A 169 11.46 -0.01 -1.09
CA ALA A 169 10.77 0.46 0.09
C ALA A 169 9.32 -0.06 0.15
N LEU A 170 8.80 -0.20 1.39
CA LEU A 170 7.39 -0.38 1.67
C LEU A 170 6.80 0.96 2.11
N LEU A 171 5.87 1.49 1.32
CA LEU A 171 5.18 2.74 1.57
C LEU A 171 3.85 2.47 2.25
N LYS A 172 3.74 2.80 3.53
CA LYS A 172 2.50 2.69 4.29
C LYS A 172 1.73 4.01 4.23
N ALA A 173 0.76 4.05 3.36
CA ALA A 173 -0.14 5.18 3.18
C ALA A 173 -1.23 5.19 4.26
N THR A 174 -1.34 6.30 4.98
CA THR A 174 -2.24 6.49 6.12
C THR A 174 -3.02 7.80 6.01
N LYS A 175 -3.79 8.15 7.05
CA LYS A 175 -4.47 9.45 7.22
C LYS A 175 -3.72 10.36 8.20
N VAL A 176 -2.52 9.97 8.59
CA VAL A 176 -1.62 10.72 9.46
C VAL A 176 -0.28 10.85 8.77
N ASP A 177 0.39 11.96 9.00
CA ASP A 177 1.60 12.36 8.30
C ASP A 177 2.88 11.67 8.82
N GLY A 178 2.75 10.66 9.69
CA GLY A 178 3.90 9.89 10.17
C GLY A 178 3.64 9.17 11.50
N ILE A 179 4.73 8.77 12.15
CA ILE A 179 4.73 8.09 13.45
C ILE A 179 5.04 9.13 14.52
N TYR A 180 4.28 9.09 15.61
CA TYR A 180 4.37 10.03 16.72
C TYR A 180 4.83 9.34 18.01
N THR A 181 5.37 10.14 18.94
CA THR A 181 5.74 9.69 20.30
C THR A 181 4.55 9.21 21.11
N ALA A 182 3.36 9.76 20.83
CA ALA A 182 2.06 9.40 21.40
C ALA A 182 0.96 9.67 20.37
N ASP A 183 -0.29 9.33 20.66
CA ASP A 183 -1.43 9.65 19.79
C ASP A 183 -1.65 11.18 19.74
N PRO A 184 -1.40 11.86 18.60
CA PRO A 184 -1.49 13.32 18.51
C PRO A 184 -2.92 13.85 18.73
N LYS A 185 -3.95 12.99 18.66
CA LYS A 185 -5.34 13.36 18.98
C LYS A 185 -5.61 13.39 20.47
N LYS A 186 -4.77 12.74 21.28
CA LYS A 186 -4.92 12.61 22.73
C LYS A 186 -3.88 13.41 23.50
N ASP A 187 -2.69 13.55 22.94
CA ASP A 187 -1.57 14.26 23.53
C ASP A 187 -1.10 15.39 22.60
N PRO A 188 -1.39 16.66 22.95
CA PRO A 188 -0.96 17.81 22.16
C PRO A 188 0.56 17.99 22.12
N ASN A 189 1.33 17.33 23.01
CA ASN A 189 2.79 17.35 23.02
C ASN A 189 3.41 16.22 22.19
N ALA A 190 2.60 15.39 21.55
CA ALA A 190 3.09 14.32 20.69
C ALA A 190 3.94 14.90 19.55
N GLN A 191 5.17 14.42 19.42
CA GLN A 191 6.10 14.82 18.38
C GLN A 191 6.20 13.74 17.31
N ARG A 192 6.22 14.15 16.03
CA ARG A 192 6.43 13.26 14.92
C ARG A 192 7.91 12.90 14.81
N TYR A 193 8.20 11.63 14.57
CA TYR A 193 9.53 11.19 14.21
C TYR A 193 9.79 11.46 12.71
N GLY A 194 10.92 12.04 12.35
CA GLY A 194 11.39 12.11 10.97
C GLY A 194 11.95 10.75 10.52
N SER A 195 12.75 10.12 11.39
CA SER A 195 13.28 8.77 11.19
C SER A 195 13.30 7.99 12.50
N LEU A 196 13.25 6.66 12.39
CA LEU A 196 13.29 5.71 13.51
C LEU A 196 14.08 4.48 13.10
N LYS A 197 14.87 3.93 14.02
CA LYS A 197 15.39 2.56 13.88
C LYS A 197 14.30 1.54 14.20
N TYR A 198 14.35 0.38 13.57
CA TYR A 198 13.40 -0.72 13.84
C TYR A 198 13.38 -1.10 15.32
N GLU A 199 14.55 -1.23 15.95
CA GLU A 199 14.69 -1.55 17.39
C GLU A 199 13.91 -0.57 18.27
N VAL A 200 14.06 0.74 18.03
CA VAL A 200 13.37 1.80 18.80
C VAL A 200 11.86 1.73 18.64
N ALA A 201 11.38 1.44 17.42
CA ALA A 201 9.95 1.29 17.18
C ALA A 201 9.37 0.05 17.90
N LEU A 202 10.13 -1.06 17.95
CA LEU A 202 9.77 -2.29 18.68
C LEU A 202 9.78 -2.07 20.19
N GLU A 203 10.85 -1.51 20.75
CA GLU A 203 10.97 -1.20 22.18
C GLU A 203 9.83 -0.34 22.70
N LYS A 204 9.53 0.73 21.94
CA LYS A 204 8.45 1.67 22.28
C LYS A 204 7.06 1.14 21.93
N ARG A 205 6.96 -0.06 21.35
CA ARG A 205 5.69 -0.67 20.89
C ARG A 205 4.84 0.29 20.05
N LEU A 206 5.50 1.05 19.18
CA LEU A 206 4.81 1.99 18.31
C LEU A 206 3.91 1.23 17.33
N LYS A 207 2.66 1.63 17.24
CA LYS A 207 1.65 0.97 16.37
C LYS A 207 1.82 1.36 14.90
N VAL A 208 3.01 1.10 14.35
CA VAL A 208 3.32 1.37 12.93
C VAL A 208 2.67 0.31 12.05
N MET A 209 2.98 -0.94 12.35
CA MET A 209 2.49 -2.15 11.67
C MET A 209 2.33 -3.26 12.72
N ASP A 210 1.75 -4.41 12.34
CA ASP A 210 1.81 -5.57 13.21
C ASP A 210 3.26 -6.12 13.32
N SER A 211 3.52 -6.84 14.40
CA SER A 211 4.88 -7.30 14.74
C SER A 211 5.47 -8.22 13.67
N ALA A 212 4.66 -9.04 13.00
CA ALA A 212 5.12 -9.95 11.96
C ALA A 212 5.56 -9.19 10.71
N ALA A 213 4.78 -8.20 10.28
CA ALA A 213 5.13 -7.34 9.16
C ALA A 213 6.42 -6.56 9.45
N PHE A 214 6.54 -6.06 10.67
CA PHE A 214 7.68 -5.27 11.10
C PHE A 214 8.97 -6.10 11.13
N ALA A 215 8.93 -7.29 11.73
CA ALA A 215 10.07 -8.23 11.77
C ALA A 215 10.50 -8.61 10.35
N LEU A 216 9.54 -8.91 9.46
CA LEU A 216 9.85 -9.29 8.09
C LEU A 216 10.55 -8.17 7.30
N CYS A 217 10.13 -6.92 7.48
CA CYS A 217 10.81 -5.78 6.85
C CYS A 217 12.22 -5.56 7.44
N MET A 218 12.38 -5.69 8.76
CA MET A 218 13.66 -5.57 9.45
C MET A 218 14.65 -6.64 8.96
N ASP A 219 14.24 -7.92 8.98
CA ASP A 219 15.09 -9.04 8.59
C ASP A 219 15.54 -8.98 7.11
N ASN A 220 14.74 -8.34 6.25
CA ASN A 220 15.04 -8.16 4.82
C ASN A 220 15.61 -6.78 4.48
N GLY A 221 15.83 -5.91 5.46
CA GLY A 221 16.38 -4.57 5.27
C GLY A 221 15.51 -3.66 4.40
N ILE A 222 14.19 -3.83 4.41
CA ILE A 222 13.23 -3.07 3.60
C ILE A 222 12.77 -1.85 4.39
N PRO A 223 13.17 -0.62 4.05
CA PRO A 223 12.70 0.56 4.76
C PRO A 223 11.18 0.73 4.65
N ILE A 224 10.56 1.15 5.77
CA ILE A 224 9.13 1.46 5.82
C ILE A 224 8.99 2.98 5.88
N ILE A 225 8.16 3.56 5.01
CA ILE A 225 7.85 4.97 5.04
C ILE A 225 6.36 5.13 5.35
N VAL A 226 6.06 5.80 6.46
CA VAL A 226 4.68 6.09 6.88
C VAL A 226 4.39 7.55 6.60
N PHE A 227 3.35 7.82 5.80
CA PHE A 227 3.03 9.17 5.35
C PHE A 227 1.53 9.36 5.14
N ASP A 228 1.08 10.63 5.08
CA ASP A 228 -0.29 10.96 4.71
C ASP A 228 -0.47 10.86 3.20
N PHE A 229 -1.32 9.93 2.78
CA PHE A 229 -1.63 9.72 1.36
C PHE A 229 -2.49 10.83 0.75
N PHE A 230 -3.21 11.58 1.56
CA PHE A 230 -4.11 12.64 1.12
C PHE A 230 -3.41 14.00 0.99
N ASP A 231 -2.17 14.13 1.47
CA ASP A 231 -1.29 15.24 1.10
C ASP A 231 -0.90 15.06 -0.38
N GLY A 232 -1.41 15.94 -1.23
CA GLY A 232 -1.59 15.78 -2.67
C GLY A 232 -0.37 15.33 -3.49
N ASP A 233 0.86 15.63 -3.06
CA ASP A 233 2.10 15.27 -3.75
C ASP A 233 3.02 14.39 -2.90
N ALA A 234 2.58 13.96 -1.71
CA ALA A 234 3.41 13.21 -0.77
C ALA A 234 3.99 11.93 -1.38
N LEU A 235 3.19 11.15 -2.14
CA LEU A 235 3.65 9.92 -2.77
C LEU A 235 4.78 10.17 -3.79
N GLU A 236 4.66 11.24 -4.59
CA GLU A 236 5.70 11.64 -5.56
C GLU A 236 6.97 12.08 -4.85
N ARG A 237 6.84 12.95 -3.84
CA ARG A 237 7.96 13.42 -3.02
C ARG A 237 8.70 12.27 -2.32
N VAL A 238 7.97 11.27 -1.80
CA VAL A 238 8.56 10.07 -1.20
C VAL A 238 9.42 9.32 -2.21
N VAL A 239 8.93 9.05 -3.42
CA VAL A 239 9.71 8.27 -4.42
C VAL A 239 10.91 9.05 -4.94
N MET A 240 10.87 10.38 -4.89
CA MET A 240 12.01 11.26 -5.19
C MET A 240 13.02 11.33 -4.04
N GLY A 241 12.70 10.79 -2.86
CA GLY A 241 13.60 10.73 -1.71
C GLY A 241 13.54 11.92 -0.79
N GLU A 242 12.51 12.75 -0.89
CA GLU A 242 12.27 13.82 0.08
C GLU A 242 11.86 13.25 1.44
N GLU A 243 12.15 13.98 2.50
CA GLU A 243 11.79 13.62 3.88
C GLU A 243 10.31 13.89 4.14
N VAL A 244 9.46 13.00 3.61
CA VAL A 244 8.01 13.01 3.84
C VAL A 244 7.64 11.93 4.83
N GLY A 245 6.88 12.28 5.85
CA GLY A 245 6.41 11.31 6.84
C GLY A 245 7.49 10.86 7.82
N THR A 246 7.48 9.58 8.15
CA THR A 246 8.46 8.93 9.03
C THR A 246 9.12 7.76 8.31
N LEU A 247 10.44 7.78 8.23
CA LEU A 247 11.24 6.65 7.73
C LEU A 247 11.58 5.71 8.88
N VAL A 248 11.32 4.41 8.72
CA VAL A 248 11.78 3.36 9.62
C VAL A 248 12.78 2.48 8.89
N SER A 249 14.02 2.43 9.37
CA SER A 249 15.11 1.65 8.77
C SER A 249 16.23 1.43 9.79
N ASP A 250 17.19 0.54 9.50
CA ASP A 250 18.39 0.35 10.32
C ASP A 250 19.54 1.34 9.98
N LYS A 251 19.37 2.11 8.93
CA LYS A 251 20.36 3.07 8.40
C LYS A 251 20.15 4.45 8.95
#